data_5aedb3bfba07cbbaa2e64cfbdf794295
#
_entry.id   5aedb3bfba07cbbaa2e64cfbdf794295
#
_cell.length_a   1.000
_cell.length_b   1.000
_cell.length_c   1.000
_cell.angle_alpha   90.00
_cell.angle_beta   90.00
_cell.angle_gamma   90.00
#
_symmetry.space_group_name_H-M   'P 1'
#
loop_
_entity.id
_entity.type
_entity.pdbx_description
1 polymer ?
#
loop_
_entity_poly.entity_id
_entity_poly.type
_entity_poly.pdbx_seq_one_letter_code
_entity_poly.pdbx_strand_id
1 'polypeptide(L)'
;MKILIITFTSGNNPGTFMQGLGVQTAMKRLYPTAQIDFLKFPDFKVNFGVRDKKAKLWQTFRQKAASAYRLIKYNKLRKENMNFTPTIDLFNYTKEDESFICQYDLVVIGSDTILEEAYGKDGRIGLNWMPLDVRKLYFAASASPANIEPENELKQVASKAVFIGLRDNLTIDFFNQKMGIDKERIVKQTDPSYFLDIKQFKLSKKLVAKLKNGQKYALYNFNSNFPLRKELADAIRNVGYKVVSTAYNPYADICFDMVDAYEWAGVFPLMDVIVTERFHDSVFGLRNCKPVIAVDWDPNRFAKGGDSKTKRILEDYGLSHLHHNLYNNSDITPIIDSLKNINQFYDKDSLALLNDQIYDNANRILEKIGTILKNN
;
A
#
# COMPACT_ATOMS: atom_id res chain seq x y z
N MET A 1 -27.07 -7.60 -6.07
CA MET A 1 -25.86 -8.20 -5.52
C MET A 1 -25.27 -7.30 -4.46
N LYS A 2 -24.92 -7.84 -3.29
CA LYS A 2 -24.24 -7.14 -2.20
C LYS A 2 -22.83 -7.68 -2.05
N ILE A 3 -21.84 -6.80 -2.06
CA ILE A 3 -20.42 -7.14 -1.96
C ILE A 3 -19.84 -6.49 -0.71
N LEU A 4 -19.17 -7.28 0.13
CA LEU A 4 -18.45 -6.80 1.29
C LEU A 4 -16.95 -6.78 0.99
N ILE A 5 -16.29 -5.63 1.14
CA ILE A 5 -14.84 -5.53 1.03
C ILE A 5 -14.24 -5.50 2.43
N ILE A 6 -13.32 -6.41 2.68
CA ILE A 6 -12.54 -6.47 3.92
C ILE A 6 -11.12 -6.04 3.61
N THR A 7 -10.77 -4.83 4.02
CA THR A 7 -9.42 -4.25 3.87
C THR A 7 -9.19 -3.16 4.92
N PHE A 8 -7.95 -2.72 5.06
CA PHE A 8 -7.67 -1.56 5.90
C PHE A 8 -8.22 -0.29 5.26
N THR A 9 -9.04 0.44 6.01
CA THR A 9 -9.64 1.70 5.56
C THR A 9 -9.45 2.83 6.57
N SER A 10 -9.02 2.53 7.80
CA SER A 10 -8.82 3.50 8.86
C SER A 10 -7.51 4.28 8.73
N GLY A 11 -7.36 5.35 9.52
CA GLY A 11 -6.12 6.13 9.58
C GLY A 11 -5.96 7.14 8.44
N ASN A 12 -4.73 7.60 8.23
CA ASN A 12 -4.36 8.64 7.26
C ASN A 12 -3.24 8.17 6.30
N ASN A 13 -3.19 6.86 6.02
CA ASN A 13 -2.28 6.28 5.04
C ASN A 13 -2.87 6.42 3.63
N PRO A 14 -2.24 7.19 2.72
CA PRO A 14 -2.75 7.38 1.36
C PRO A 14 -2.78 6.08 0.55
N GLY A 15 -1.74 5.27 0.65
CA GLY A 15 -1.66 4.00 -0.07
C GLY A 15 -2.79 3.05 0.29
N THR A 16 -3.07 2.92 1.59
CA THR A 16 -4.17 2.10 2.11
C THR A 16 -5.53 2.58 1.59
N PHE A 17 -5.76 3.89 1.53
CA PHE A 17 -6.99 4.45 0.95
C PHE A 17 -7.08 4.14 -0.55
N MET A 18 -6.02 4.40 -1.32
CA MET A 18 -6.00 4.25 -2.77
C MET A 18 -6.19 2.78 -3.20
N GLN A 19 -5.57 1.84 -2.49
CA GLN A 19 -5.78 0.41 -2.77
C GLN A 19 -7.22 -0.03 -2.49
N GLY A 20 -7.82 0.39 -1.37
CA GLY A 20 -9.23 0.10 -1.07
C GLY A 20 -10.17 0.63 -2.16
N LEU A 21 -9.94 1.88 -2.61
CA LEU A 21 -10.65 2.47 -3.73
C LEU A 21 -10.44 1.68 -5.03
N GLY A 22 -9.23 1.15 -5.25
CA GLY A 22 -8.91 0.29 -6.39
C GLY A 22 -9.69 -1.03 -6.38
N VAL A 23 -9.81 -1.69 -5.23
CA VAL A 23 -10.64 -2.90 -5.07
C VAL A 23 -12.10 -2.59 -5.38
N GLN A 24 -12.63 -1.49 -4.83
CA GLN A 24 -14.01 -1.06 -5.11
C GLN A 24 -14.23 -0.80 -6.60
N THR A 25 -13.27 -0.12 -7.25
CA THR A 25 -13.34 0.18 -8.69
C THR A 25 -13.34 -1.11 -9.52
N ALA A 26 -12.50 -2.08 -9.18
CA ALA A 26 -12.48 -3.38 -9.83
C ALA A 26 -13.83 -4.12 -9.68
N MET A 27 -14.39 -4.14 -8.47
CA MET A 27 -15.70 -4.77 -8.23
C MET A 27 -16.83 -4.06 -8.96
N LYS A 28 -16.82 -2.72 -9.04
CA LYS A 28 -17.80 -1.94 -9.81
C LYS A 28 -17.70 -2.20 -11.33
N ARG A 29 -16.52 -2.50 -11.84
CA ARG A 29 -16.36 -2.90 -13.26
C ARG A 29 -17.01 -4.25 -13.55
N LEU A 30 -16.88 -5.22 -12.62
CA LEU A 30 -17.54 -6.53 -12.76
C LEU A 30 -19.05 -6.45 -12.53
N TYR A 31 -19.47 -5.65 -11.57
CA TYR A 31 -20.86 -5.56 -11.10
C TYR A 31 -21.27 -4.08 -10.92
N PRO A 32 -21.61 -3.37 -12.01
CA PRO A 32 -21.88 -1.92 -11.97
C PRO A 32 -23.01 -1.52 -11.04
N THR A 33 -24.01 -2.39 -10.85
CA THR A 33 -25.20 -2.16 -10.02
C THR A 33 -25.12 -2.76 -8.61
N ALA A 34 -23.97 -3.39 -8.25
CA ALA A 34 -23.84 -3.97 -6.93
C ALA A 34 -23.75 -2.91 -5.84
N GLN A 35 -24.41 -3.17 -4.72
CA GLN A 35 -24.11 -2.48 -3.47
C GLN A 35 -22.76 -2.98 -2.97
N ILE A 36 -21.82 -2.06 -2.71
CA ILE A 36 -20.47 -2.38 -2.23
C ILE A 36 -20.26 -1.65 -0.91
N ASP A 37 -20.05 -2.43 0.14
CA ASP A 37 -19.79 -1.93 1.48
C ASP A 37 -18.40 -2.36 1.94
N PHE A 38 -17.75 -1.51 2.73
CA PHE A 38 -16.50 -1.84 3.41
C PHE A 38 -16.79 -2.26 4.84
N LEU A 39 -16.16 -3.34 5.29
CA LEU A 39 -16.25 -3.76 6.67
C LEU A 39 -15.61 -2.70 7.56
N LYS A 40 -16.38 -2.16 8.49
CA LYS A 40 -15.89 -1.17 9.45
C LYS A 40 -15.40 -1.87 10.70
N PHE A 41 -14.11 -1.73 10.95
CA PHE A 41 -13.49 -2.12 12.22
C PHE A 41 -13.56 -0.98 13.23
N PRO A 42 -13.44 -1.26 14.56
CA PRO A 42 -13.21 -0.22 15.54
C PRO A 42 -11.98 0.62 15.15
N ASP A 43 -12.05 1.91 15.39
CA ASP A 43 -10.90 2.79 15.11
C ASP A 43 -9.72 2.35 15.98
N PHE A 44 -8.68 1.84 15.33
CA PHE A 44 -7.42 1.58 16.01
C PHE A 44 -6.91 2.89 16.60
N LYS A 45 -6.39 2.85 17.83
CA LYS A 45 -5.71 4.02 18.42
C LYS A 45 -4.67 4.51 17.42
N VAL A 46 -4.94 5.65 16.78
CA VAL A 46 -4.03 6.25 15.81
C VAL A 46 -2.73 6.57 16.54
N ASN A 47 -1.72 5.75 16.37
CA ASN A 47 -0.37 6.10 16.80
C ASN A 47 0.08 7.25 15.91
N PHE A 48 0.09 8.48 16.48
CA PHE A 48 0.53 9.71 15.81
C PHE A 48 2.04 9.73 15.48
N GLY A 49 2.60 8.55 15.18
CA GLY A 49 4.00 8.33 14.87
C GLY A 49 4.88 8.20 16.11
N VAL A 50 5.97 7.46 15.97
CA VAL A 50 7.00 7.38 16.99
C VAL A 50 7.57 8.79 17.18
N ARG A 51 7.52 9.30 18.40
CA ARG A 51 8.13 10.59 18.75
C ARG A 51 9.63 10.52 18.43
N ASP A 52 10.06 11.31 17.46
CA ASP A 52 11.50 11.52 17.28
C ASP A 52 12.03 12.11 18.61
N LYS A 53 12.81 11.31 19.34
CA LYS A 53 13.36 11.70 20.66
C LYS A 53 14.23 12.97 20.58
N LYS A 54 14.72 13.30 19.37
CA LYS A 54 15.54 14.49 19.08
C LYS A 54 14.72 15.66 18.53
N ALA A 55 13.42 15.49 18.29
CA ALA A 55 12.59 16.56 17.74
C ALA A 55 12.32 17.66 18.77
N LYS A 56 12.43 18.91 18.33
CA LYS A 56 12.03 20.07 19.11
C LYS A 56 10.52 20.05 19.37
N LEU A 57 10.05 20.62 20.49
CA LEU A 57 8.65 20.60 20.88
C LEU A 57 7.70 21.11 19.78
N TRP A 58 8.04 22.19 19.09
CA TRP A 58 7.24 22.75 18.00
C TRP A 58 7.16 21.83 16.77
N GLN A 59 8.20 21.04 16.49
CA GLN A 59 8.21 20.05 15.41
C GLN A 59 7.22 18.92 15.71
N THR A 60 7.20 18.45 16.97
CA THR A 60 6.23 17.45 17.43
C THR A 60 4.81 17.98 17.34
N PHE A 61 4.58 19.24 17.71
CA PHE A 61 3.27 19.89 17.60
C PHE A 61 2.82 19.97 16.13
N ARG A 62 3.69 20.45 15.23
CA ARG A 62 3.41 20.52 13.78
C ARG A 62 3.10 19.16 13.18
N GLN A 63 3.85 18.12 13.54
CA GLN A 63 3.61 16.75 13.08
C GLN A 63 2.22 16.25 13.51
N LYS A 64 1.84 16.49 14.76
CA LYS A 64 0.51 16.13 15.27
C LYS A 64 -0.60 16.91 14.58
N ALA A 65 -0.44 18.20 14.39
CA ALA A 65 -1.41 19.04 13.68
C ALA A 65 -1.59 18.61 12.23
N ALA A 66 -0.51 18.34 11.50
CA ALA A 66 -0.56 17.83 10.13
C ALA A 66 -1.25 16.47 10.06
N SER A 67 -0.96 15.57 10.99
CA SER A 67 -1.60 14.25 11.07
C SER A 67 -3.10 14.34 11.35
N ALA A 68 -3.51 15.20 12.30
CA ALA A 68 -4.92 15.44 12.60
C ALA A 68 -5.66 16.06 11.41
N TYR A 69 -5.07 17.04 10.75
CA TYR A 69 -5.65 17.67 9.57
C TYR A 69 -5.83 16.66 8.41
N ARG A 70 -4.82 15.83 8.17
CA ARG A 70 -4.94 14.74 7.19
C ARG A 70 -6.07 13.78 7.55
N LEU A 71 -6.18 13.38 8.81
CA LEU A 71 -7.25 12.47 9.24
C LEU A 71 -8.65 13.05 8.92
N ILE A 72 -8.86 14.35 9.13
CA ILE A 72 -10.11 15.03 8.76
C ILE A 72 -10.36 14.93 7.26
N LYS A 73 -9.35 15.25 6.42
CA LYS A 73 -9.46 15.14 4.95
C LYS A 73 -9.76 13.70 4.51
N TYR A 74 -9.08 12.72 5.08
CA TYR A 74 -9.28 11.31 4.75
C TYR A 74 -10.66 10.80 5.17
N ASN A 75 -11.16 11.23 6.33
CA ASN A 75 -12.51 10.89 6.77
C ASN A 75 -13.58 11.49 5.83
N LYS A 76 -13.33 12.70 5.31
CA LYS A 76 -14.19 13.29 4.28
C LYS A 76 -14.18 12.45 3.00
N LEU A 77 -12.99 12.11 2.47
CA LEU A 77 -12.88 11.27 1.27
C LEU A 77 -13.53 9.89 1.45
N ARG A 78 -13.40 9.27 2.63
CA ARG A 78 -14.09 8.00 2.91
C ARG A 78 -15.60 8.14 2.84
N LYS A 79 -16.16 9.17 3.47
CA LYS A 79 -17.60 9.43 3.44
C LYS A 79 -18.13 9.69 2.03
N GLU A 80 -17.33 10.30 1.16
CA GLU A 80 -17.69 10.63 -0.22
C GLU A 80 -17.58 9.43 -1.18
N ASN A 81 -16.68 8.47 -0.90
CA ASN A 81 -16.33 7.43 -1.86
C ASN A 81 -16.63 6.00 -1.39
N MET A 82 -16.86 5.77 -0.09
CA MET A 82 -16.98 4.42 0.49
C MET A 82 -18.23 4.33 1.36
N ASN A 83 -19.00 3.27 1.19
CA ASN A 83 -20.03 2.89 2.14
C ASN A 83 -19.46 1.96 3.19
N PHE A 84 -19.85 2.13 4.43
CA PHE A 84 -19.35 1.32 5.54
C PHE A 84 -20.49 0.56 6.22
N THR A 85 -20.19 -0.66 6.65
CA THR A 85 -21.07 -1.42 7.56
C THR A 85 -21.20 -0.73 8.91
N PRO A 86 -22.13 -1.13 9.77
CA PRO A 86 -21.98 -0.96 11.22
C PRO A 86 -20.60 -1.46 11.68
N THR A 87 -20.09 -0.91 12.78
CA THR A 87 -18.77 -1.33 13.30
C THR A 87 -18.87 -2.74 13.87
N ILE A 88 -18.00 -3.64 13.40
CA ILE A 88 -17.87 -5.01 13.89
C ILE A 88 -16.61 -5.10 14.74
N ASP A 89 -16.80 -5.48 16.01
CA ASP A 89 -15.68 -5.69 16.94
C ASP A 89 -15.20 -7.15 16.85
N LEU A 90 -14.09 -7.36 16.17
CA LEU A 90 -13.53 -8.70 15.98
C LEU A 90 -13.02 -9.37 17.26
N PHE A 91 -12.83 -8.61 18.34
CA PHE A 91 -12.47 -9.20 19.66
C PHE A 91 -13.68 -9.75 20.41
N ASN A 92 -14.85 -9.20 20.13
CA ASN A 92 -16.13 -9.61 20.69
C ASN A 92 -17.07 -10.06 19.56
N TYR A 93 -16.51 -10.76 18.56
CA TYR A 93 -17.25 -11.25 17.40
C TYR A 93 -18.37 -12.21 17.81
N THR A 94 -19.59 -11.90 17.37
CA THR A 94 -20.81 -12.58 17.77
C THR A 94 -21.43 -13.38 16.62
N LYS A 95 -22.44 -14.22 16.93
CA LYS A 95 -23.24 -14.90 15.90
C LYS A 95 -24.09 -13.93 15.08
N GLU A 96 -24.47 -12.79 15.65
CA GLU A 96 -25.17 -11.72 14.95
C GLU A 96 -24.27 -11.08 13.91
N ASP A 97 -22.97 -10.85 14.25
CA ASP A 97 -21.97 -10.36 13.30
C ASP A 97 -21.73 -11.35 12.15
N GLU A 98 -21.64 -12.64 12.48
CA GLU A 98 -21.53 -13.71 11.49
C GLU A 98 -22.74 -13.72 10.56
N SER A 99 -23.95 -13.70 11.12
CA SER A 99 -25.22 -13.66 10.37
C SER A 99 -25.31 -12.41 9.48
N PHE A 100 -24.80 -11.27 9.94
CA PHE A 100 -24.72 -10.05 9.16
C PHE A 100 -23.80 -10.21 7.95
N ILE A 101 -22.60 -10.79 8.13
CA ILE A 101 -21.64 -11.02 7.04
C ILE A 101 -22.21 -12.02 6.03
N CYS A 102 -22.92 -13.05 6.48
CA CYS A 102 -23.55 -14.03 5.60
C CYS A 102 -24.71 -13.47 4.74
N GLN A 103 -25.14 -12.23 4.96
CA GLN A 103 -26.12 -11.54 4.08
C GLN A 103 -25.49 -11.01 2.78
N TYR A 104 -24.18 -11.01 2.64
CA TYR A 104 -23.49 -10.59 1.43
C TYR A 104 -23.35 -11.75 0.44
N ASP A 105 -23.61 -11.46 -0.83
CA ASP A 105 -23.47 -12.43 -1.92
C ASP A 105 -22.00 -12.76 -2.21
N LEU A 106 -21.08 -11.85 -1.84
CA LEU A 106 -19.65 -12.01 -2.04
C LEU A 106 -18.86 -11.22 -0.99
N VAL A 107 -17.86 -11.85 -0.41
CA VAL A 107 -16.85 -11.19 0.43
C VAL A 107 -15.52 -11.11 -0.33
N VAL A 108 -14.99 -9.92 -0.50
CA VAL A 108 -13.71 -9.63 -1.14
C VAL A 108 -12.67 -9.29 -0.08
N ILE A 109 -11.69 -10.17 0.09
CA ILE A 109 -10.64 -10.07 1.10
C ILE A 109 -9.39 -9.48 0.45
N GLY A 110 -8.99 -8.32 0.90
CA GLY A 110 -7.79 -7.65 0.37
C GLY A 110 -8.11 -6.26 -0.18
N SER A 111 -7.13 -5.54 -0.56
CA SER A 111 -5.71 -5.85 -0.58
C SER A 111 -5.04 -5.48 0.77
N ASP A 112 -3.77 -5.15 0.76
CA ASP A 112 -2.94 -4.85 1.93
C ASP A 112 -2.54 -6.08 2.75
N THR A 113 -1.83 -5.84 3.84
CA THR A 113 -1.31 -6.85 4.76
C THR A 113 -2.41 -7.36 5.72
N ILE A 114 -3.57 -7.63 5.18
CA ILE A 114 -4.77 -8.00 5.92
C ILE A 114 -4.65 -9.34 6.67
N LEU A 115 -3.69 -10.16 6.25
CA LEU A 115 -3.42 -11.46 6.87
C LEU A 115 -2.46 -11.36 8.07
N GLU A 116 -1.86 -10.19 8.32
CA GLU A 116 -0.92 -10.03 9.42
C GLU A 116 -1.61 -10.04 10.78
N GLU A 117 -1.18 -10.96 11.64
CA GLU A 117 -1.52 -10.93 13.06
C GLU A 117 -0.78 -9.82 13.82
N ALA A 118 0.26 -9.25 13.21
CA ALA A 118 1.22 -8.35 13.84
C ALA A 118 0.65 -6.97 14.21
N TYR A 119 -0.59 -6.66 13.85
CA TYR A 119 -1.24 -5.44 14.32
C TYR A 119 -1.68 -5.52 15.78
N GLY A 120 -1.13 -6.46 16.49
CA GLY A 120 -1.19 -6.62 17.92
C GLY A 120 -2.49 -7.22 18.43
N LYS A 121 -2.49 -7.47 19.73
CA LYS A 121 -3.68 -7.90 20.47
C LYS A 121 -4.87 -6.96 20.30
N ASP A 122 -4.65 -5.77 19.71
CA ASP A 122 -5.58 -4.67 19.63
C ASP A 122 -6.00 -4.28 18.19
N GLY A 123 -5.82 -5.15 17.18
CA GLY A 123 -6.14 -4.77 15.81
C GLY A 123 -6.01 -5.87 14.77
N ARG A 124 -6.23 -7.11 15.14
CA ARG A 124 -6.19 -8.24 14.21
C ARG A 124 -7.36 -8.18 13.24
N ILE A 125 -7.07 -8.20 11.95
CA ILE A 125 -8.06 -8.59 10.96
C ILE A 125 -8.04 -10.11 10.79
N GLY A 126 -6.94 -10.76 10.99
CA GLY A 126 -6.66 -12.20 11.13
C GLY A 126 -7.63 -13.23 10.57
N LEU A 127 -8.56 -12.95 9.80
CA LEU A 127 -9.55 -13.75 9.03
C LEU A 127 -9.97 -15.14 9.56
N ASN A 128 -9.41 -15.62 10.66
CA ASN A 128 -9.76 -16.91 11.30
C ASN A 128 -11.22 -16.93 11.81
N TRP A 129 -11.82 -15.77 12.05
CA TRP A 129 -13.22 -15.57 12.42
C TRP A 129 -14.19 -15.62 11.24
N MET A 130 -13.69 -15.62 9.99
CA MET A 130 -14.52 -15.53 8.79
C MET A 130 -15.42 -16.77 8.62
N PRO A 131 -16.72 -16.59 8.37
CA PRO A 131 -17.64 -17.70 8.10
C PRO A 131 -17.15 -18.55 6.92
N LEU A 132 -17.17 -19.88 7.07
CA LEU A 132 -16.69 -20.78 6.02
C LEU A 132 -17.64 -20.83 4.82
N ASP A 133 -18.94 -20.70 5.06
CA ASP A 133 -19.97 -20.89 4.02
C ASP A 133 -20.25 -19.64 3.20
N VAL A 134 -19.75 -18.45 3.62
CA VAL A 134 -19.88 -17.25 2.81
C VAL A 134 -18.97 -17.36 1.59
N ARG A 135 -19.49 -17.00 0.42
CA ARG A 135 -18.72 -16.96 -0.83
C ARG A 135 -17.66 -15.86 -0.73
N LYS A 136 -16.41 -16.24 -0.90
CA LYS A 136 -15.30 -15.32 -0.69
C LYS A 136 -14.20 -15.48 -1.71
N LEU A 137 -13.46 -14.38 -1.97
CA LEU A 137 -12.24 -14.38 -2.75
C LEU A 137 -11.16 -13.51 -2.11
N TYR A 138 -9.90 -13.85 -2.35
CA TYR A 138 -8.76 -12.98 -2.07
C TYR A 138 -8.47 -12.13 -3.29
N PHE A 139 -8.34 -10.81 -3.09
CA PHE A 139 -8.09 -9.85 -4.16
C PHE A 139 -6.82 -9.05 -3.87
N ALA A 140 -5.73 -9.44 -4.49
CA ALA A 140 -4.41 -8.85 -4.26
C ALA A 140 -4.03 -8.77 -2.77
N ALA A 141 -4.46 -9.75 -2.00
CA ALA A 141 -4.14 -9.81 -0.57
C ALA A 141 -2.63 -10.00 -0.37
N SER A 142 -2.12 -9.48 0.74
CA SER A 142 -0.71 -9.51 1.07
C SER A 142 -0.52 -9.83 2.55
N ALA A 143 0.65 -10.34 2.89
CA ALA A 143 1.06 -10.66 4.24
C ALA A 143 2.52 -10.26 4.48
N SER A 144 2.94 -10.26 5.72
CA SER A 144 4.33 -10.28 6.12
C SER A 144 4.66 -11.67 6.68
N PRO A 145 5.10 -12.62 5.85
CA PRO A 145 5.23 -14.03 6.26
C PRO A 145 6.19 -14.27 7.41
N ALA A 146 7.09 -13.32 7.68
CA ALA A 146 8.01 -13.39 8.82
C ALA A 146 7.28 -13.37 10.17
N ASN A 147 6.09 -12.80 10.22
CA ASN A 147 5.35 -12.50 11.45
C ASN A 147 4.07 -13.33 11.59
N ILE A 148 3.81 -14.27 10.67
CA ILE A 148 2.58 -15.06 10.65
C ILE A 148 2.91 -16.56 10.78
N GLU A 149 2.29 -17.19 11.77
CA GLU A 149 2.09 -18.65 11.80
C GLU A 149 0.59 -18.92 11.57
N PRO A 150 0.23 -19.62 10.48
CA PRO A 150 -1.17 -19.78 10.11
C PRO A 150 -1.88 -20.75 11.03
N GLU A 151 -2.96 -20.29 11.63
CA GLU A 151 -3.90 -21.15 12.39
C GLU A 151 -4.69 -22.04 11.42
N ASN A 152 -5.23 -23.15 11.92
CA ASN A 152 -6.00 -24.08 11.09
C ASN A 152 -7.26 -23.44 10.50
N GLU A 153 -7.90 -22.55 11.25
CA GLU A 153 -9.07 -21.79 10.83
C GLU A 153 -8.75 -20.91 9.63
N LEU A 154 -7.60 -20.23 9.65
CA LEU A 154 -7.15 -19.40 8.51
C LEU A 154 -6.92 -20.27 7.26
N LYS A 155 -6.34 -21.47 7.41
CA LYS A 155 -6.16 -22.42 6.30
C LYS A 155 -7.51 -22.87 5.73
N GLN A 156 -8.49 -23.16 6.59
CA GLN A 156 -9.84 -23.54 6.16
C GLN A 156 -10.52 -22.39 5.40
N VAL A 157 -10.47 -21.17 5.92
CA VAL A 157 -11.02 -19.97 5.25
C VAL A 157 -10.42 -19.81 3.86
N ALA A 158 -9.10 -19.94 3.74
CA ALA A 158 -8.40 -19.81 2.44
C ALA A 158 -8.76 -20.96 1.49
N SER A 159 -8.86 -22.19 1.99
CA SER A 159 -9.21 -23.35 1.16
C SER A 159 -10.60 -23.26 0.54
N LYS A 160 -11.53 -22.56 1.18
CA LYS A 160 -12.92 -22.35 0.73
C LYS A 160 -13.10 -21.14 -0.19
N ALA A 161 -12.03 -20.34 -0.43
CA ALA A 161 -12.12 -19.20 -1.34
C ALA A 161 -12.31 -19.67 -2.80
N VAL A 162 -13.23 -19.01 -3.52
CA VAL A 162 -13.52 -19.33 -4.93
C VAL A 162 -12.40 -18.82 -5.87
N PHE A 163 -11.62 -17.85 -5.42
CA PHE A 163 -10.46 -17.33 -6.11
C PHE A 163 -9.41 -16.84 -5.10
N ILE A 164 -8.13 -17.10 -5.36
CA ILE A 164 -7.02 -16.67 -4.52
C ILE A 164 -6.06 -15.83 -5.36
N GLY A 165 -6.23 -14.51 -5.29
CA GLY A 165 -5.34 -13.52 -5.89
C GLY A 165 -4.43 -12.91 -4.84
N LEU A 166 -3.11 -13.06 -5.02
CA LEU A 166 -2.11 -12.56 -4.07
C LEU A 166 -1.15 -11.58 -4.76
N ARG A 167 -0.77 -10.53 -4.04
CA ARG A 167 -0.04 -9.39 -4.63
C ARG A 167 1.44 -9.65 -4.84
N ASP A 168 2.07 -10.41 -3.98
CA ASP A 168 3.53 -10.57 -3.95
C ASP A 168 3.95 -12.03 -3.72
N ASN A 169 5.16 -12.35 -4.19
CA ASN A 169 5.68 -13.70 -4.10
C ASN A 169 5.88 -14.18 -2.65
N LEU A 170 6.16 -13.28 -1.70
CA LEU A 170 6.28 -13.65 -0.29
C LEU A 170 4.96 -14.22 0.24
N THR A 171 3.86 -13.59 -0.11
CA THR A 171 2.53 -14.04 0.27
C THR A 171 2.13 -15.32 -0.48
N ILE A 172 2.52 -15.46 -1.76
CA ILE A 172 2.31 -16.70 -2.53
C ILE A 172 3.04 -17.87 -1.88
N ASP A 173 4.31 -17.69 -1.53
CA ASP A 173 5.10 -18.72 -0.86
C ASP A 173 4.51 -19.08 0.52
N PHE A 174 4.01 -18.11 1.27
CA PHE A 174 3.32 -18.34 2.53
C PHE A 174 2.06 -19.19 2.35
N PHE A 175 1.20 -18.87 1.37
CA PHE A 175 -0.01 -19.66 1.10
C PHE A 175 0.31 -21.08 0.67
N ASN A 176 1.32 -21.24 -0.20
CA ASN A 176 1.69 -22.57 -0.68
C ASN A 176 2.40 -23.41 0.40
N GLN A 177 3.47 -22.88 0.99
CA GLN A 177 4.35 -23.66 1.86
C GLN A 177 3.84 -23.82 3.28
N LYS A 178 3.25 -22.76 3.87
CA LYS A 178 2.76 -22.80 5.25
C LYS A 178 1.29 -23.12 5.38
N MET A 179 0.45 -22.64 4.44
CA MET A 179 -0.99 -22.90 4.48
C MET A 179 -1.40 -24.15 3.70
N GLY A 180 -0.50 -24.72 2.89
CA GLY A 180 -0.77 -25.93 2.10
C GLY A 180 -1.78 -25.72 0.96
N ILE A 181 -1.92 -24.48 0.48
CA ILE A 181 -2.77 -24.18 -0.67
C ILE A 181 -2.00 -24.51 -1.95
N ASP A 182 -2.64 -25.29 -2.82
CA ASP A 182 -2.06 -25.66 -4.09
C ASP A 182 -1.70 -24.40 -4.92
N LYS A 183 -0.48 -24.37 -5.42
CA LYS A 183 0.05 -23.24 -6.21
C LYS A 183 -0.77 -22.95 -7.46
N GLU A 184 -1.38 -23.96 -8.06
CA GLU A 184 -2.24 -23.82 -9.25
C GLU A 184 -3.53 -23.03 -8.96
N ARG A 185 -3.97 -22.99 -7.69
CA ARG A 185 -5.11 -22.20 -7.25
C ARG A 185 -4.77 -20.75 -7.00
N ILE A 186 -3.49 -20.40 -6.95
CA ILE A 186 -2.99 -19.06 -6.59
C ILE A 186 -2.67 -18.30 -7.87
N VAL A 187 -3.20 -17.09 -7.98
CA VAL A 187 -2.92 -16.19 -9.10
C VAL A 187 -2.16 -14.97 -8.56
N LYS A 188 -1.01 -14.65 -9.14
CA LYS A 188 -0.31 -13.41 -8.84
C LYS A 188 -1.11 -12.23 -9.40
N GLN A 189 -1.48 -11.27 -8.54
CA GLN A 189 -2.17 -10.05 -8.92
C GLN A 189 -1.30 -8.83 -8.66
N THR A 190 -1.48 -7.80 -9.47
CA THR A 190 -0.89 -6.49 -9.21
C THR A 190 -1.66 -5.72 -8.13
N ASP A 191 -1.07 -4.62 -7.67
CA ASP A 191 -1.73 -3.73 -6.69
C ASP A 191 -3.05 -3.19 -7.24
N PRO A 192 -4.15 -3.21 -6.48
CA PRO A 192 -5.46 -2.77 -6.97
C PRO A 192 -5.52 -1.30 -7.41
N SER A 193 -4.57 -0.47 -6.96
CA SER A 193 -4.51 0.90 -7.43
C SER A 193 -4.36 1.01 -8.95
N TYR A 194 -3.92 -0.05 -9.66
CA TYR A 194 -3.88 -0.10 -11.12
C TYR A 194 -5.26 0.02 -11.78
N PHE A 195 -6.34 -0.28 -11.08
CA PHE A 195 -7.69 -0.04 -11.57
C PHE A 195 -8.13 1.43 -11.50
N LEU A 196 -7.34 2.30 -10.87
CA LEU A 196 -7.60 3.74 -10.78
C LEU A 196 -6.98 4.48 -11.97
N ASP A 197 -7.68 5.44 -12.52
CA ASP A 197 -7.09 6.41 -13.44
C ASP A 197 -6.23 7.42 -12.66
N ILE A 198 -4.91 7.23 -12.69
CA ILE A 198 -3.98 8.11 -11.97
C ILE A 198 -3.91 9.53 -12.54
N LYS A 199 -4.32 9.74 -13.80
CA LYS A 199 -4.26 11.06 -14.47
C LYS A 199 -5.27 12.06 -13.88
N GLN A 200 -6.30 11.55 -13.20
CA GLN A 200 -7.29 12.40 -12.51
C GLN A 200 -6.76 12.99 -11.20
N PHE A 201 -5.74 12.38 -10.58
CA PHE A 201 -5.20 12.85 -9.30
C PHE A 201 -4.21 13.98 -9.52
N LYS A 202 -4.49 15.14 -8.94
CA LYS A 202 -3.69 16.33 -9.13
C LYS A 202 -3.42 17.02 -7.80
N LEU A 203 -2.20 17.52 -7.67
CA LEU A 203 -1.86 18.45 -6.61
C LEU A 203 -2.54 19.80 -6.87
N SER A 204 -3.06 20.45 -5.83
CA SER A 204 -3.71 21.76 -5.97
C SER A 204 -2.74 22.81 -6.51
N LYS A 205 -3.25 23.78 -7.30
CA LYS A 205 -2.42 24.86 -7.91
C LYS A 205 -1.56 25.59 -6.90
N LYS A 206 -2.10 25.82 -5.69
CA LYS A 206 -1.38 26.47 -4.57
C LYS A 206 -0.16 25.66 -4.12
N LEU A 207 -0.25 24.33 -4.14
CA LEU A 207 0.86 23.44 -3.74
C LEU A 207 1.85 23.27 -4.89
N VAL A 208 1.38 23.18 -6.14
CA VAL A 208 2.24 23.16 -7.34
C VAL A 208 3.11 24.42 -7.41
N ALA A 209 2.57 25.59 -7.05
CA ALA A 209 3.33 26.85 -7.04
C ALA A 209 4.54 26.87 -6.09
N LYS A 210 4.66 25.90 -5.18
CA LYS A 210 5.87 25.73 -4.36
C LYS A 210 7.02 25.07 -5.12
N LEU A 211 6.73 24.44 -6.25
CA LEU A 211 7.73 23.83 -7.14
C LEU A 211 8.15 24.87 -8.18
N LYS A 212 9.45 25.11 -8.30
CA LYS A 212 10.01 26.11 -9.23
C LYS A 212 10.43 25.44 -10.54
N ASN A 213 10.19 26.09 -11.66
CA ASN A 213 10.64 25.62 -12.96
C ASN A 213 12.18 25.49 -13.00
N GLY A 214 12.66 24.44 -13.68
CA GLY A 214 14.09 24.17 -13.84
C GLY A 214 14.77 23.54 -12.61
N GLN A 215 14.02 23.30 -11.53
CA GLN A 215 14.52 22.61 -10.35
C GLN A 215 14.19 21.11 -10.40
N LYS A 216 15.15 20.25 -10.08
CA LYS A 216 14.93 18.80 -9.92
C LYS A 216 14.42 18.48 -8.52
N TYR A 217 13.47 17.55 -8.42
CA TYR A 217 12.81 17.16 -7.18
C TYR A 217 12.91 15.65 -6.91
N ALA A 218 13.38 15.31 -5.71
CA ALA A 218 13.32 13.93 -5.20
C ALA A 218 12.23 13.81 -4.15
N LEU A 219 11.24 12.93 -4.36
CA LEU A 219 10.35 12.53 -3.29
C LEU A 219 11.13 11.71 -2.27
N TYR A 220 11.03 12.08 -1.00
CA TYR A 220 11.80 11.51 0.08
C TYR A 220 10.89 11.16 1.27
N ASN A 221 10.39 9.94 1.31
CA ASN A 221 9.45 9.50 2.31
C ASN A 221 10.00 8.34 3.15
N PHE A 222 10.41 8.67 4.36
CA PHE A 222 10.90 7.72 5.36
C PHE A 222 10.19 7.95 6.69
N ASN A 223 10.09 6.90 7.50
CA ASN A 223 9.58 7.01 8.85
C ASN A 223 10.49 7.89 9.72
N SER A 224 9.90 8.48 10.76
CA SER A 224 10.64 9.41 11.64
C SER A 224 11.78 8.77 12.40
N ASN A 225 11.78 7.44 12.57
CA ASN A 225 12.81 6.66 13.24
C ASN A 225 13.93 6.15 12.31
N PHE A 226 13.87 6.43 11.00
CA PHE A 226 14.98 6.10 10.10
C PHE A 226 16.25 6.84 10.53
N PRO A 227 17.33 6.14 10.92
CA PRO A 227 18.49 6.76 11.57
C PRO A 227 19.26 7.72 10.66
N LEU A 228 19.31 7.45 9.35
CA LEU A 228 20.10 8.20 8.37
C LEU A 228 19.26 9.29 7.63
N ARG A 229 18.11 9.68 8.17
CA ARG A 229 17.19 10.62 7.51
C ARG A 229 17.83 11.95 7.11
N LYS A 230 18.64 12.53 7.99
CA LYS A 230 19.33 13.80 7.71
C LYS A 230 20.43 13.60 6.69
N GLU A 231 21.25 12.61 6.92
CA GLU A 231 22.42 12.31 6.08
C GLU A 231 22.02 12.02 4.63
N LEU A 232 21.03 11.15 4.42
CA LEU A 232 20.53 10.83 3.09
C LEU A 232 19.87 12.05 2.42
N ALA A 233 19.11 12.86 3.16
CA ALA A 233 18.51 14.08 2.62
C ALA A 233 19.58 15.09 2.17
N ASP A 234 20.65 15.27 2.95
CA ASP A 234 21.76 16.15 2.59
C ASP A 234 22.53 15.62 1.38
N ALA A 235 22.75 14.31 1.30
CA ALA A 235 23.39 13.68 0.14
C ALA A 235 22.57 13.82 -1.14
N ILE A 236 21.23 13.69 -1.08
CA ILE A 236 20.33 13.94 -2.21
C ILE A 236 20.45 15.39 -2.72
N ARG A 237 20.53 16.38 -1.80
CA ARG A 237 20.75 17.79 -2.18
C ARG A 237 22.10 17.99 -2.87
N ASN A 238 23.14 17.33 -2.38
CA ASN A 238 24.49 17.43 -2.97
C ASN A 238 24.56 16.89 -4.41
N VAL A 239 23.62 16.00 -4.79
CA VAL A 239 23.46 15.52 -6.18
C VAL A 239 22.62 16.48 -7.03
N GLY A 240 22.06 17.54 -6.43
CA GLY A 240 21.35 18.61 -7.17
C GLY A 240 19.82 18.53 -7.11
N TYR A 241 19.25 17.70 -6.27
CA TYR A 241 17.79 17.61 -6.09
C TYR A 241 17.31 18.46 -4.90
N LYS A 242 16.12 19.01 -4.99
CA LYS A 242 15.35 19.47 -3.83
C LYS A 242 14.60 18.30 -3.23
N VAL A 243 14.66 18.20 -1.92
CA VAL A 243 14.03 17.12 -1.15
C VAL A 243 12.57 17.49 -0.86
N VAL A 244 11.65 16.68 -1.37
CA VAL A 244 10.19 16.82 -1.17
C VAL A 244 9.69 15.68 -0.29
N SER A 245 8.80 15.94 0.65
CA SER A 245 8.15 14.89 1.45
C SER A 245 6.64 15.09 1.52
N THR A 246 5.87 13.99 1.48
CA THR A 246 4.41 14.00 1.69
C THR A 246 4.01 13.73 3.14
N ALA A 247 4.98 13.60 4.03
CA ALA A 247 4.79 13.60 5.48
C ALA A 247 5.65 14.71 6.09
N TYR A 248 5.36 15.12 7.34
CA TYR A 248 6.23 16.07 8.01
C TYR A 248 7.64 15.49 8.13
N ASN A 249 8.59 16.20 7.53
CA ASN A 249 10.00 15.85 7.56
C ASN A 249 10.84 17.13 7.76
N PRO A 250 11.54 17.29 8.91
CA PRO A 250 12.32 18.49 9.18
C PRO A 250 13.55 18.65 8.26
N TYR A 251 13.89 17.62 7.52
CA TYR A 251 15.02 17.59 6.58
C TYR A 251 14.58 17.76 5.13
N ALA A 252 13.29 17.93 4.84
CA ALA A 252 12.80 18.22 3.50
C ALA A 252 12.80 19.73 3.22
N ASP A 253 13.09 20.11 1.97
CA ASP A 253 13.01 21.49 1.49
C ASP A 253 11.54 21.91 1.33
N ILE A 254 10.69 20.96 0.92
CA ILE A 254 9.25 21.16 0.74
C ILE A 254 8.50 20.01 1.40
N CYS A 255 7.59 20.35 2.30
CA CYS A 255 6.66 19.36 2.89
C CYS A 255 5.25 19.58 2.36
N PHE A 256 4.68 18.52 1.78
CA PHE A 256 3.26 18.39 1.46
C PHE A 256 2.56 17.55 2.55
N ASP A 257 2.78 17.90 3.80
CA ASP A 257 2.38 17.13 4.97
C ASP A 257 0.88 17.25 5.33
N MET A 258 0.13 18.09 4.62
CA MET A 258 -1.32 18.31 4.80
C MET A 258 -2.15 17.91 3.56
N VAL A 259 -1.61 17.09 2.66
CA VAL A 259 -2.35 16.60 1.48
C VAL A 259 -3.30 15.47 1.83
N ASP A 260 -4.39 15.35 1.09
CA ASP A 260 -5.24 14.16 1.11
C ASP A 260 -4.68 13.05 0.19
N ALA A 261 -5.40 11.94 0.05
CA ALA A 261 -4.94 10.80 -0.74
C ALA A 261 -4.85 11.13 -2.24
N TYR A 262 -5.75 11.95 -2.77
CA TYR A 262 -5.74 12.34 -4.18
C TYR A 262 -4.62 13.33 -4.49
N GLU A 263 -4.44 14.32 -3.62
CA GLU A 263 -3.33 15.25 -3.72
C GLU A 263 -1.98 14.54 -3.55
N TRP A 264 -1.91 13.54 -2.62
CA TRP A 264 -0.72 12.70 -2.46
C TRP A 264 -0.37 11.96 -3.75
N ALA A 265 -1.36 11.31 -4.39
CA ALA A 265 -1.14 10.64 -5.68
C ALA A 265 -0.72 11.63 -6.78
N GLY A 266 -1.22 12.87 -6.73
CA GLY A 266 -0.86 13.95 -7.64
C GLY A 266 0.54 14.53 -7.45
N VAL A 267 1.29 14.15 -6.41
CA VAL A 267 2.69 14.57 -6.23
C VAL A 267 3.63 13.81 -7.18
N PHE A 268 3.41 12.53 -7.38
CA PHE A 268 4.34 11.64 -8.10
C PHE A 268 4.70 12.08 -9.51
N PRO A 269 3.75 12.50 -10.38
CA PRO A 269 4.09 12.97 -11.74
C PRO A 269 4.99 14.21 -11.75
N LEU A 270 5.05 14.96 -10.65
CA LEU A 270 5.82 16.19 -10.52
C LEU A 270 7.25 15.98 -10.01
N MET A 271 7.61 14.75 -9.64
CA MET A 271 8.93 14.41 -9.14
C MET A 271 9.82 13.86 -10.26
N ASP A 272 11.12 14.05 -10.11
CA ASP A 272 12.11 13.50 -11.04
C ASP A 272 12.58 12.10 -10.59
N VAL A 273 12.58 11.84 -9.28
CA VAL A 273 12.96 10.56 -8.68
C VAL A 273 12.21 10.35 -7.36
N ILE A 274 11.96 9.08 -7.04
CA ILE A 274 11.35 8.67 -5.77
C ILE A 274 12.40 7.90 -4.96
N VAL A 275 12.70 8.36 -3.74
CA VAL A 275 13.58 7.68 -2.78
C VAL A 275 12.75 7.36 -1.55
N THR A 276 12.46 6.08 -1.31
CA THR A 276 11.45 5.72 -0.31
C THR A 276 11.67 4.35 0.32
N GLU A 277 11.16 4.16 1.53
CA GLU A 277 10.98 2.85 2.17
C GLU A 277 9.56 2.28 2.00
N ARG A 278 8.66 3.02 1.31
CA ARG A 278 7.22 2.73 1.31
C ARG A 278 6.81 2.03 0.04
N PHE A 279 6.10 0.91 0.19
CA PHE A 279 5.60 0.13 -0.93
C PHE A 279 4.72 0.95 -1.88
N HIS A 280 3.71 1.66 -1.36
CA HIS A 280 2.80 2.42 -2.23
C HIS A 280 3.45 3.64 -2.89
N ASP A 281 4.47 4.25 -2.28
CA ASP A 281 5.25 5.29 -2.96
C ASP A 281 5.99 4.69 -4.17
N SER A 282 6.53 3.46 -4.03
CA SER A 282 7.14 2.74 -5.15
C SER A 282 6.13 2.44 -6.25
N VAL A 283 4.94 1.92 -5.90
CA VAL A 283 3.85 1.66 -6.86
C VAL A 283 3.49 2.91 -7.63
N PHE A 284 3.21 4.02 -6.94
CA PHE A 284 2.79 5.27 -7.61
C PHE A 284 3.92 5.95 -8.38
N GLY A 285 5.17 5.82 -7.93
CA GLY A 285 6.35 6.24 -8.69
C GLY A 285 6.44 5.51 -10.03
N LEU A 286 6.45 4.18 -10.00
CA LEU A 286 6.57 3.32 -11.18
C LEU A 286 5.39 3.53 -12.15
N ARG A 287 4.15 3.61 -11.65
CA ARG A 287 2.96 3.89 -12.46
C ARG A 287 3.00 5.25 -13.17
N ASN A 288 3.68 6.23 -12.59
CA ASN A 288 3.91 7.54 -13.21
C ASN A 288 5.18 7.56 -14.06
N CYS A 289 5.75 6.40 -14.38
CA CYS A 289 7.01 6.26 -15.12
C CYS A 289 8.11 7.13 -14.50
N LYS A 290 8.25 7.07 -13.16
CA LYS A 290 9.31 7.76 -12.43
C LYS A 290 10.30 6.73 -11.89
N PRO A 291 11.60 7.02 -11.92
CA PRO A 291 12.58 6.14 -11.30
C PRO A 291 12.37 6.06 -9.79
N VAL A 292 12.46 4.85 -9.26
CA VAL A 292 12.26 4.55 -7.83
C VAL A 292 13.51 3.92 -7.28
N ILE A 293 14.07 4.52 -6.25
CA ILE A 293 15.11 3.94 -5.40
C ILE A 293 14.43 3.53 -4.09
N ALA A 294 14.28 2.23 -3.88
CA ALA A 294 13.70 1.69 -2.66
C ALA A 294 14.77 1.34 -1.64
N VAL A 295 14.55 1.74 -0.39
CA VAL A 295 15.51 1.55 0.69
C VAL A 295 14.85 0.84 1.85
N ASP A 296 15.33 -0.35 2.17
CA ASP A 296 14.93 -1.12 3.32
C ASP A 296 15.98 -0.97 4.43
N TRP A 297 15.56 -0.69 5.67
CA TRP A 297 16.47 -0.44 6.78
C TRP A 297 15.99 -1.03 8.12
N ASP A 298 14.68 -1.29 8.28
CA ASP A 298 14.12 -1.78 9.54
C ASP A 298 14.03 -3.32 9.52
N PRO A 299 14.82 -4.01 10.35
CA PRO A 299 14.86 -5.47 10.39
C PRO A 299 13.51 -6.13 10.72
N ASN A 300 12.63 -5.39 11.44
CA ASN A 300 11.32 -5.91 11.81
C ASN A 300 10.34 -5.94 10.65
N ARG A 301 10.68 -5.34 9.51
CA ARG A 301 9.85 -5.27 8.30
C ARG A 301 10.24 -6.26 7.22
N PHE A 302 11.33 -7.02 7.44
CA PHE A 302 11.83 -7.97 6.46
C PHE A 302 11.45 -9.40 6.82
N ALA A 303 11.13 -10.20 5.80
CA ALA A 303 11.15 -11.63 5.93
C ALA A 303 12.57 -12.12 6.26
N LYS A 304 12.70 -13.26 6.93
CA LYS A 304 14.00 -13.90 7.13
C LYS A 304 14.71 -13.99 5.78
N GLY A 305 15.95 -13.49 5.72
CA GLY A 305 16.74 -13.48 4.49
C GLY A 305 16.80 -12.14 3.75
N GLY A 306 16.24 -11.06 4.32
CA GLY A 306 16.35 -9.72 3.75
C GLY A 306 15.45 -9.50 2.53
N ASP A 307 14.32 -10.19 2.47
CA ASP A 307 13.32 -10.02 1.42
C ASP A 307 12.21 -9.06 1.85
N SER A 308 11.67 -8.29 0.91
CA SER A 308 10.65 -7.28 1.18
C SER A 308 9.72 -7.04 0.00
N LYS A 309 8.57 -6.42 0.27
CA LYS A 309 7.60 -6.02 -0.77
C LYS A 309 8.17 -4.96 -1.71
N THR A 310 8.98 -4.03 -1.19
CA THR A 310 9.66 -2.99 -1.96
C THR A 310 10.72 -3.56 -2.88
N LYS A 311 11.46 -4.58 -2.45
CA LYS A 311 12.36 -5.35 -3.30
C LYS A 311 11.59 -6.07 -4.41
N ARG A 312 10.55 -6.80 -4.05
CA ARG A 312 9.78 -7.62 -4.99
C ARG A 312 9.10 -6.80 -6.09
N ILE A 313 8.56 -5.61 -5.78
CA ILE A 313 7.99 -4.78 -6.82
C ILE A 313 9.06 -4.25 -7.79
N LEU A 314 10.25 -3.89 -7.33
CA LEU A 314 11.34 -3.50 -8.22
C LEU A 314 11.84 -4.67 -9.07
N GLU A 315 11.87 -5.90 -8.54
CA GLU A 315 12.15 -7.10 -9.32
C GLU A 315 11.12 -7.30 -10.44
N ASP A 316 9.83 -7.13 -10.16
CA ASP A 316 8.75 -7.23 -11.15
C ASP A 316 8.89 -6.20 -12.28
N TYR A 317 9.58 -5.09 -12.04
CA TYR A 317 9.88 -4.05 -13.03
C TYR A 317 11.28 -4.15 -13.65
N GLY A 318 12.06 -5.20 -13.32
CA GLY A 318 13.45 -5.34 -13.79
C GLY A 318 14.42 -4.32 -13.20
N LEU A 319 14.04 -3.68 -12.10
CA LEU A 319 14.78 -2.59 -11.44
C LEU A 319 15.41 -3.01 -10.10
N SER A 320 15.73 -4.30 -9.93
CA SER A 320 16.29 -4.85 -8.67
C SER A 320 17.53 -4.12 -8.18
N HIS A 321 18.34 -3.60 -9.10
CA HIS A 321 19.57 -2.84 -8.80
C HIS A 321 19.30 -1.47 -8.16
N LEU A 322 18.05 -0.97 -8.16
CA LEU A 322 17.62 0.23 -7.47
C LEU A 322 17.02 -0.05 -6.07
N HIS A 323 17.07 -1.30 -5.63
CA HIS A 323 16.73 -1.68 -4.26
C HIS A 323 17.99 -1.74 -3.39
N HIS A 324 17.99 -1.02 -2.28
CA HIS A 324 19.09 -1.01 -1.32
C HIS A 324 18.62 -1.47 0.06
N ASN A 325 19.42 -2.32 0.69
CA ASN A 325 19.17 -2.81 2.05
C ASN A 325 20.25 -2.28 3.00
N LEU A 326 19.84 -1.45 3.95
CA LEU A 326 20.71 -0.86 4.98
C LEU A 326 20.63 -1.62 6.32
N TYR A 327 20.01 -2.79 6.36
CA TYR A 327 19.82 -3.55 7.60
C TYR A 327 21.17 -3.89 8.29
N ASN A 328 22.12 -4.37 7.50
CA ASN A 328 23.44 -4.78 7.99
C ASN A 328 24.57 -3.78 7.63
N ASN A 329 24.24 -2.72 6.92
CA ASN A 329 25.22 -1.75 6.43
C ASN A 329 24.56 -0.36 6.32
N SER A 330 25.03 0.58 7.14
CA SER A 330 24.55 1.97 7.14
C SER A 330 25.19 2.84 6.06
N ASP A 331 25.93 2.26 5.10
CA ASP A 331 26.54 3.00 4.01
C ASP A 331 25.49 3.40 2.96
N ILE A 332 25.30 4.71 2.80
CA ILE A 332 24.38 5.28 1.81
C ILE A 332 25.02 5.50 0.43
N THR A 333 26.31 5.23 0.28
CA THR A 333 27.05 5.45 -0.99
C THR A 333 26.37 4.76 -2.18
N PRO A 334 25.93 3.49 -2.10
CA PRO A 334 25.25 2.83 -3.22
C PRO A 334 23.94 3.51 -3.63
N ILE A 335 23.21 4.10 -2.68
CA ILE A 335 21.97 4.87 -2.96
C ILE A 335 22.31 6.13 -3.74
N ILE A 336 23.38 6.83 -3.34
CA ILE A 336 23.81 8.07 -3.99
C ILE A 336 24.38 7.79 -5.37
N ASP A 337 25.09 6.71 -5.56
CA ASP A 337 25.62 6.30 -6.87
C ASP A 337 24.47 5.91 -7.82
N SER A 338 23.44 5.20 -7.33
CA SER A 338 22.22 4.96 -8.09
C SER A 338 21.53 6.27 -8.49
N LEU A 339 21.46 7.25 -7.58
CA LEU A 339 20.85 8.55 -7.85
C LEU A 339 21.63 9.36 -8.89
N LYS A 340 22.97 9.37 -8.83
CA LYS A 340 23.82 10.04 -9.82
C LYS A 340 23.68 9.45 -11.21
N ASN A 341 23.54 8.13 -11.29
CA ASN A 341 23.48 7.37 -12.53
C ASN A 341 22.05 7.00 -12.96
N ILE A 342 21.04 7.64 -12.37
CA ILE A 342 19.62 7.22 -12.50
C ILE A 342 19.17 7.12 -13.97
N ASN A 343 19.65 8.01 -14.84
CA ASN A 343 19.32 8.01 -16.26
C ASN A 343 19.92 6.83 -17.05
N GLN A 344 20.91 6.13 -16.49
CA GLN A 344 21.49 4.92 -17.10
C GLN A 344 20.66 3.67 -16.76
N PHE A 345 19.96 3.72 -15.64
CA PHE A 345 19.19 2.60 -15.10
C PHE A 345 17.69 2.72 -15.37
N TYR A 346 17.28 3.83 -15.98
CA TYR A 346 15.87 4.16 -16.14
C TYR A 346 15.55 4.54 -17.59
N ASP A 347 14.66 3.79 -18.19
CA ASP A 347 14.05 4.12 -19.47
C ASP A 347 12.54 4.31 -19.30
N LYS A 348 12.09 5.53 -19.57
CA LYS A 348 10.70 5.94 -19.40
C LYS A 348 9.75 5.19 -20.33
N ASP A 349 10.17 4.93 -21.56
CA ASP A 349 9.31 4.31 -22.57
C ASP A 349 9.15 2.81 -22.28
N SER A 350 10.23 2.15 -21.86
CA SER A 350 10.18 0.76 -21.37
C SER A 350 9.27 0.63 -20.14
N LEU A 351 9.32 1.58 -19.19
CA LEU A 351 8.40 1.56 -18.05
C LEU A 351 6.95 1.83 -18.44
N ALA A 352 6.70 2.70 -19.42
CA ALA A 352 5.35 2.95 -19.92
C ALA A 352 4.77 1.67 -20.53
N LEU A 353 5.54 1.00 -21.40
CA LEU A 353 5.14 -0.28 -22.00
C LEU A 353 4.87 -1.35 -20.94
N LEU A 354 5.72 -1.46 -19.93
CA LEU A 354 5.52 -2.42 -18.84
C LEU A 354 4.27 -2.10 -18.01
N ASN A 355 4.00 -0.83 -17.74
CA ASN A 355 2.77 -0.41 -17.07
C ASN A 355 1.52 -0.81 -17.86
N ASP A 356 1.53 -0.65 -19.18
CA ASP A 356 0.42 -1.08 -20.05
C ASP A 356 0.24 -2.60 -20.00
N GLN A 357 1.33 -3.38 -20.06
CA GLN A 357 1.28 -4.85 -19.91
C GLN A 357 0.73 -5.28 -18.55
N ILE A 358 1.14 -4.61 -17.45
CA ILE A 358 0.63 -4.89 -16.10
C ILE A 358 -0.86 -4.57 -16.01
N TYR A 359 -1.29 -3.45 -16.59
CA TYR A 359 -2.70 -3.06 -16.63
C TYR A 359 -3.55 -4.05 -17.43
N ASP A 360 -3.09 -4.48 -18.60
CA ASP A 360 -3.78 -5.47 -19.44
C ASP A 360 -3.88 -6.83 -18.73
N ASN A 361 -2.80 -7.24 -18.06
CA ASN A 361 -2.83 -8.44 -17.24
C ASN A 361 -3.82 -8.34 -16.07
N ALA A 362 -3.87 -7.19 -15.39
CA ALA A 362 -4.84 -6.95 -14.31
C ALA A 362 -6.28 -7.07 -14.83
N ASN A 363 -6.58 -6.52 -16.01
CA ASN A 363 -7.90 -6.63 -16.62
C ASN A 363 -8.24 -8.08 -17.02
N ARG A 364 -7.31 -8.84 -17.61
CA ARG A 364 -7.51 -10.28 -17.93
C ARG A 364 -7.82 -11.09 -16.67
N ILE A 365 -7.11 -10.85 -15.58
CA ILE A 365 -7.38 -11.50 -14.29
C ILE A 365 -8.75 -11.11 -13.77
N LEU A 366 -9.14 -9.84 -13.87
CA LEU A 366 -10.45 -9.37 -13.46
C LEU A 366 -11.59 -10.04 -14.24
N GLU A 367 -11.45 -10.20 -15.54
CA GLU A 367 -12.40 -10.93 -16.41
C GLU A 367 -12.50 -12.41 -16.01
N LYS A 368 -11.36 -13.06 -15.71
CA LYS A 368 -11.33 -14.43 -15.18
C LYS A 368 -12.10 -14.54 -13.87
N ILE A 369 -11.93 -13.60 -12.95
CA ILE A 369 -12.70 -13.54 -11.70
C ILE A 369 -14.20 -13.43 -12.02
N GLY A 370 -14.59 -12.54 -12.93
CA GLY A 370 -15.99 -12.39 -13.36
C GLY A 370 -16.59 -13.69 -13.91
N THR A 371 -15.82 -14.45 -14.68
CA THR A 371 -16.24 -15.75 -15.22
C THR A 371 -16.41 -16.80 -14.10
N ILE A 372 -15.45 -16.90 -13.18
CA ILE A 372 -15.54 -17.80 -12.01
C ILE A 372 -16.76 -17.47 -11.16
N LEU A 373 -17.01 -16.17 -10.94
CA LEU A 373 -18.13 -15.73 -10.11
C LEU A 373 -19.51 -15.92 -10.76
N LYS A 374 -19.59 -16.08 -12.07
CA LYS A 374 -20.85 -16.41 -12.76
C LYS A 374 -21.15 -17.91 -12.76
N ASN A 375 -20.12 -18.74 -12.74
CA ASN A 375 -20.25 -20.21 -12.90
C ASN A 375 -20.38 -20.94 -11.54
N ASN A 376 -20.15 -20.27 -10.45
CA ASN A 376 -20.32 -20.75 -9.07
C ASN A 376 -21.42 -19.98 -8.35
#